data_3a304ec979e26e6f6257f2fb30298350
#
_entry.id   3a304ec979e26e6f6257f2fb30298350
#
_cell.length_a   1.000
_cell.length_b   1.000
_cell.length_c   1.000
_cell.angle_alpha   90.00
_cell.angle_beta   90.00
_cell.angle_gamma   90.00
#
_symmetry.space_group_name_H-M   'P 1'
#
loop_
_entity.id
_entity.type
_entity.pdbx_description
1 polymer ?
#
loop_
_entity_poly.entity_id
_entity_poly.type
_entity_poly.pdbx_seq_one_letter_code
_entity_poly.pdbx_strand_id
1 'polypeptide(L)'
;MKLPIYQVDAFADRPFAGNPAAVCPLDAWLPDETMQAIAVENNLSETAFFVANGEDFDIRWFTPKMEIDLAGHPTLAAAYAIFTELQSGRSTVRFNTKRGDVLSVVEQDGVLTMDFPTRAPAPAEGLSLIHISEPTRPY
;
A
#
# COMPACT_ATOMS: atom_id res chain seq x y z
N MET A 1 -1.92 -1.90 21.84
CA MET A 1 -2.57 -2.20 20.57
C MET A 1 -1.57 -2.79 19.61
N LYS A 2 -1.96 -3.83 18.91
CA LYS A 2 -1.14 -4.42 17.86
C LYS A 2 -1.81 -4.22 16.53
N LEU A 3 -1.05 -3.73 15.55
CA LEU A 3 -1.51 -3.58 14.18
C LEU A 3 -0.59 -4.40 13.28
N PRO A 4 -1.14 -5.15 12.33
CA PRO A 4 -0.29 -5.77 11.33
C PRO A 4 0.32 -4.69 10.45
N ILE A 5 1.63 -4.72 10.30
CA ILE A 5 2.34 -3.80 9.44
C ILE A 5 3.30 -4.64 8.61
N TYR A 6 3.19 -4.51 7.31
CA TYR A 6 4.08 -5.19 6.38
C TYR A 6 5.03 -4.17 5.79
N GLN A 7 6.31 -4.47 5.80
CA GLN A 7 7.27 -3.67 5.06
C GLN A 7 7.50 -4.35 3.72
N VAL A 8 7.22 -3.64 2.64
CA VAL A 8 7.27 -4.19 1.29
C VAL A 8 8.27 -3.39 0.49
N ASP A 9 9.27 -4.09 -0.08
CA ASP A 9 10.29 -3.48 -0.92
C ASP A 9 9.85 -3.62 -2.37
N ALA A 10 9.36 -2.52 -2.95
CA ALA A 10 8.91 -2.51 -4.33
C ALA A 10 10.10 -2.33 -5.29
N PHE A 11 9.97 -2.85 -6.50
CA PHE A 11 11.00 -2.78 -7.55
C PHE A 11 12.29 -3.53 -7.20
N ALA A 12 12.21 -4.51 -6.28
CA ALA A 12 13.39 -5.22 -5.82
C ALA A 12 13.38 -6.65 -6.30
N ASP A 13 14.56 -7.18 -6.62
CA ASP A 13 14.74 -8.59 -6.91
C ASP A 13 15.36 -9.35 -5.73
N ARG A 14 15.57 -8.64 -4.62
CA ARG A 14 16.08 -9.23 -3.38
C ARG A 14 15.67 -8.33 -2.21
N PRO A 15 15.71 -8.85 -0.96
CA PRO A 15 15.35 -8.05 0.20
C PRO A 15 16.21 -6.78 0.32
N PHE A 16 15.57 -5.70 0.75
CA PHE A 16 16.22 -4.42 1.05
C PHE A 16 16.85 -3.72 -0.16
N ALA A 17 16.56 -4.18 -1.37
CA ALA A 17 17.14 -3.59 -2.58
C ALA A 17 16.19 -2.62 -3.28
N GLY A 18 14.92 -2.57 -2.89
CA GLY A 18 13.94 -1.72 -3.53
C GLY A 18 13.62 -0.47 -2.73
N ASN A 19 12.49 0.14 -3.05
CA ASN A 19 11.97 1.32 -2.37
C ASN A 19 10.97 0.85 -1.32
N PRO A 20 11.32 0.85 -0.03
CA PRO A 20 10.47 0.26 0.99
C PRO A 20 9.27 1.13 1.31
N ALA A 21 8.14 0.49 1.55
CA ALA A 21 6.94 1.13 2.06
C ALA A 21 6.34 0.26 3.15
N ALA A 22 5.74 0.88 4.14
CA ALA A 22 4.95 0.17 5.12
C ALA A 22 3.50 0.15 4.67
N VAL A 23 2.83 -0.98 4.85
CA VAL A 23 1.40 -1.08 4.57
C VAL A 23 0.72 -1.65 5.79
N CYS A 24 -0.39 -1.03 6.17
CA CYS A 24 -1.05 -1.32 7.43
C CYS A 24 -2.56 -1.52 7.18
N PRO A 25 -3.02 -2.77 7.15
CA PRO A 25 -4.45 -3.01 7.04
C PRO A 25 -5.14 -2.68 8.35
N LEU A 26 -6.28 -2.00 8.26
CA LEU A 26 -7.06 -1.58 9.42
C LEU A 26 -8.48 -2.11 9.31
N ASP A 27 -9.10 -2.40 10.45
CA ASP A 27 -10.52 -2.73 10.49
C ASP A 27 -11.37 -1.47 10.38
N ALA A 28 -10.88 -0.36 10.89
CA ALA A 28 -11.53 0.94 10.83
C ALA A 28 -10.46 2.01 10.89
N TRP A 29 -10.79 3.20 10.41
CA TRP A 29 -9.83 4.31 10.43
C TRP A 29 -9.44 4.68 11.84
N LEU A 30 -8.15 4.92 12.02
CA LEU A 30 -7.61 5.48 13.25
C LEU A 30 -7.66 7.00 13.18
N PRO A 31 -7.53 7.70 14.31
CA PRO A 31 -7.37 9.15 14.25
C PRO A 31 -6.18 9.55 13.37
N ASP A 32 -6.30 10.67 12.69
CA ASP A 32 -5.25 11.13 11.78
C ASP A 32 -3.89 11.26 12.48
N GLU A 33 -3.90 11.80 13.70
CA GLU A 33 -2.66 11.95 14.47
C GLU A 33 -2.02 10.60 14.80
N THR A 34 -2.83 9.58 15.02
CA THR A 34 -2.31 8.23 15.29
C THR A 34 -1.66 7.65 14.05
N MET A 35 -2.30 7.80 12.90
CA MET A 35 -1.72 7.32 11.64
C MET A 35 -0.44 8.08 11.31
N GLN A 36 -0.44 9.39 11.55
CA GLN A 36 0.76 10.19 11.33
C GLN A 36 1.90 9.76 12.28
N ALA A 37 1.57 9.46 13.52
CA ALA A 37 2.57 9.00 14.49
C ALA A 37 3.16 7.65 14.09
N ILE A 38 2.34 6.76 13.55
CA ILE A 38 2.82 5.47 13.06
C ILE A 38 3.78 5.67 11.88
N ALA A 39 3.44 6.58 10.97
CA ALA A 39 4.30 6.88 9.84
C ALA A 39 5.65 7.45 10.28
N VAL A 40 5.65 8.30 11.30
CA VAL A 40 6.88 8.83 11.89
C VAL A 40 7.70 7.69 12.49
N GLU A 41 7.05 6.82 13.24
CA GLU A 41 7.71 5.69 13.90
C GLU A 41 8.33 4.74 12.87
N ASN A 42 7.63 4.47 11.77
CA ASN A 42 8.15 3.61 10.72
C ASN A 42 9.35 4.22 10.02
N ASN A 43 9.36 5.52 9.87
CA ASN A 43 10.45 6.27 9.25
C ASN A 43 10.80 5.75 7.85
N LEU A 44 9.79 5.37 7.09
CA LEU A 44 9.92 4.99 5.69
C LEU A 44 9.36 6.10 4.81
N SER A 45 9.65 6.06 3.51
CA SER A 45 9.17 7.09 2.59
C SER A 45 7.68 7.29 2.70
N GLU A 46 6.91 6.21 2.69
CA GLU A 46 5.47 6.27 2.87
C GLU A 46 4.97 5.09 3.69
N THR A 47 3.85 5.34 4.38
CA THR A 47 3.06 4.31 5.01
C THR A 47 1.65 4.38 4.44
N ALA A 48 1.15 3.27 3.91
CA ALA A 48 -0.20 3.17 3.40
C ALA A 48 -1.10 2.51 4.45
N PHE A 49 -2.22 3.15 4.72
CA PHE A 49 -3.26 2.56 5.58
C PHE A 49 -4.46 2.27 4.69
N PHE A 50 -5.07 1.11 4.86
CA PHE A 50 -6.23 0.79 4.05
C PHE A 50 -7.26 0.03 4.87
N VAL A 51 -8.53 0.27 4.52
CA VAL A 51 -9.71 -0.29 5.20
C VAL A 51 -10.60 -0.91 4.15
N ALA A 52 -11.08 -2.11 4.41
CA ALA A 52 -11.97 -2.79 3.48
C ALA A 52 -13.28 -2.01 3.33
N ASN A 53 -13.77 -1.91 2.10
CA ASN A 53 -15.03 -1.25 1.77
C ASN A 53 -15.73 -2.11 0.70
N GLY A 54 -16.48 -3.12 1.14
CA GLY A 54 -17.03 -4.11 0.25
C GLY A 54 -15.92 -4.96 -0.34
N GLU A 55 -15.86 -5.06 -1.66
CA GLU A 55 -14.78 -5.77 -2.34
C GLU A 55 -13.59 -4.86 -2.62
N ASP A 56 -13.74 -3.57 -2.43
CA ASP A 56 -12.69 -2.58 -2.63
C ASP A 56 -12.07 -2.22 -1.29
N PHE A 57 -11.10 -1.31 -1.33
CA PHE A 57 -10.47 -0.79 -0.13
C PHE A 57 -10.39 0.72 -0.25
N ASP A 58 -10.55 1.41 0.87
CA ASP A 58 -10.21 2.83 0.96
C ASP A 58 -8.76 2.93 1.41
N ILE A 59 -7.99 3.83 0.83
CA ILE A 59 -6.55 3.93 1.10
C ILE A 59 -6.16 5.37 1.37
N ARG A 60 -5.21 5.53 2.30
CA ARG A 60 -4.59 6.82 2.61
C ARG A 60 -3.11 6.60 2.81
N TRP A 61 -2.31 7.60 2.47
CA TRP A 61 -0.85 7.51 2.52
C TRP A 61 -0.27 8.63 3.37
N PHE A 62 0.70 8.28 4.17
CA PHE A 62 1.38 9.25 5.04
C PHE A 62 2.89 9.12 4.84
N THR A 63 3.56 10.27 4.72
CA THR A 63 5.02 10.32 4.86
C THR A 63 5.32 10.58 6.34
N PRO A 64 6.58 10.54 6.77
CA PRO A 64 6.88 10.95 8.15
C PRO A 64 6.52 12.39 8.47
N LYS A 65 6.21 13.21 7.48
CA LYS A 65 5.89 14.62 7.69
C LYS A 65 4.41 14.93 7.55
N MET A 66 3.70 14.26 6.65
CA MET A 66 2.33 14.65 6.34
C MET A 66 1.61 13.58 5.53
N GLU A 67 0.29 13.66 5.54
CA GLU A 67 -0.53 12.88 4.62
C GLU A 67 -0.37 13.42 3.21
N ILE A 68 -0.32 12.51 2.21
CA ILE A 68 -0.20 12.91 0.81
C ILE A 68 -1.41 12.40 0.03
N ASP A 69 -1.66 13.02 -1.12
CA ASP A 69 -2.87 12.77 -1.91
C ASP A 69 -2.79 11.54 -2.80
N LEU A 70 -1.60 11.17 -3.21
CA LEU A 70 -1.44 10.06 -4.15
C LEU A 70 -0.02 9.52 -4.06
N ALA A 71 0.10 8.21 -3.99
CA ALA A 71 1.39 7.56 -3.97
C ALA A 71 1.29 6.23 -4.71
N GLY A 72 2.16 6.03 -5.68
CA GLY A 72 2.10 4.86 -6.56
C GLY A 72 2.64 3.60 -5.93
N HIS A 73 3.93 3.59 -5.54
CA HIS A 73 4.52 2.35 -5.07
C HIS A 73 3.96 1.84 -3.74
N PRO A 74 3.55 2.68 -2.77
CA PRO A 74 2.91 2.10 -1.58
C PRO A 74 1.53 1.52 -1.88
N THR A 75 0.85 1.98 -2.93
CA THR A 75 -0.40 1.37 -3.37
C THR A 75 -0.14 -0.02 -3.94
N LEU A 76 0.91 -0.17 -4.74
CA LEU A 76 1.31 -1.48 -5.25
C LEU A 76 1.73 -2.40 -4.10
N ALA A 77 2.44 -1.87 -3.11
CA ALA A 77 2.83 -2.61 -1.94
C ALA A 77 1.61 -3.10 -1.16
N ALA A 78 0.59 -2.25 -1.00
CA ALA A 78 -0.65 -2.62 -0.34
C ALA A 78 -1.38 -3.72 -1.13
N ALA A 79 -1.44 -3.60 -2.45
CA ALA A 79 -2.05 -4.62 -3.29
C ALA A 79 -1.32 -5.96 -3.15
N TYR A 80 0.00 -5.93 -3.15
CA TYR A 80 0.79 -7.15 -2.99
C TYR A 80 0.49 -7.83 -1.65
N ALA A 81 0.41 -7.06 -0.57
CA ALA A 81 0.07 -7.61 0.73
C ALA A 81 -1.33 -8.24 0.72
N ILE A 82 -2.30 -7.61 0.04
CA ILE A 82 -3.64 -8.16 -0.08
C ILE A 82 -3.60 -9.47 -0.86
N PHE A 83 -2.91 -9.51 -1.99
CA PHE A 83 -2.88 -10.70 -2.84
C PHE A 83 -2.15 -11.88 -2.19
N THR A 84 -1.15 -11.61 -1.36
CA THR A 84 -0.32 -12.69 -0.81
C THR A 84 -0.64 -13.05 0.63
N GLU A 85 -1.03 -12.08 1.46
CA GLU A 85 -1.17 -12.30 2.90
C GLU A 85 -2.62 -12.23 3.38
N LEU A 86 -3.42 -11.37 2.81
CA LEU A 86 -4.76 -11.10 3.34
C LEU A 86 -5.85 -11.83 2.59
N GLN A 87 -5.81 -11.83 1.27
CA GLN A 87 -6.83 -12.47 0.43
C GLN A 87 -6.12 -13.19 -0.71
N SER A 88 -5.35 -14.21 -0.36
CA SER A 88 -4.58 -14.96 -1.35
C SER A 88 -5.52 -15.61 -2.37
N GLY A 89 -5.07 -15.63 -3.62
CA GLY A 89 -5.90 -16.10 -4.74
C GLY A 89 -6.65 -15.01 -5.45
N ARG A 90 -6.70 -13.82 -4.86
CA ARG A 90 -7.29 -12.67 -5.51
C ARG A 90 -6.26 -12.06 -6.48
N SER A 91 -6.72 -11.60 -7.65
CA SER A 91 -5.81 -11.06 -8.66
C SER A 91 -6.13 -9.63 -9.06
N THR A 92 -7.17 -9.03 -8.52
CA THR A 92 -7.51 -7.64 -8.77
C THR A 92 -7.94 -6.97 -7.47
N VAL A 93 -7.62 -5.69 -7.34
CA VAL A 93 -8.06 -4.89 -6.20
C VAL A 93 -8.21 -3.45 -6.64
N ARG A 94 -9.20 -2.76 -6.08
CA ARG A 94 -9.40 -1.34 -6.33
C ARG A 94 -9.31 -0.60 -5.01
N PHE A 95 -8.64 0.55 -5.06
CA PHE A 95 -8.49 1.43 -3.93
C PHE A 95 -9.18 2.74 -4.21
N ASN A 96 -10.03 3.17 -3.28
CA ASN A 96 -10.67 4.47 -3.35
C ASN A 96 -9.85 5.46 -2.54
N THR A 97 -9.50 6.58 -3.15
CA THR A 97 -8.70 7.60 -2.47
C THR A 97 -9.61 8.60 -1.78
N LYS A 98 -9.05 9.34 -0.83
CA LYS A 98 -9.77 10.37 -0.11
C LYS A 98 -10.31 11.45 -1.05
N ARG A 99 -9.66 11.68 -2.19
CA ARG A 99 -10.08 12.66 -3.18
C ARG A 99 -11.12 12.15 -4.16
N GLY A 100 -11.46 10.88 -4.10
CA GLY A 100 -12.45 10.28 -4.98
C GLY A 100 -11.88 9.57 -6.19
N ASP A 101 -10.56 9.55 -6.36
CA ASP A 101 -9.94 8.77 -7.43
C ASP A 101 -10.00 7.28 -7.09
N VAL A 102 -9.96 6.45 -8.12
CA VAL A 102 -9.91 4.99 -7.96
C VAL A 102 -8.65 4.47 -8.62
N LEU A 103 -7.88 3.70 -7.86
CA LEU A 103 -6.66 3.05 -8.35
C LEU A 103 -6.94 1.57 -8.46
N SER A 104 -6.69 0.98 -9.62
CA SER A 104 -6.90 -0.44 -9.84
C SER A 104 -5.56 -1.13 -10.00
N VAL A 105 -5.40 -2.26 -9.33
CA VAL A 105 -4.18 -3.07 -9.42
C VAL A 105 -4.56 -4.48 -9.83
N VAL A 106 -3.86 -4.99 -10.83
CA VAL A 106 -4.07 -6.34 -11.34
C VAL A 106 -2.75 -7.11 -11.24
N GLU A 107 -2.85 -8.33 -10.79
CA GLU A 107 -1.71 -9.26 -10.75
C GLU A 107 -1.88 -10.27 -11.87
N GLN A 108 -0.82 -10.46 -12.66
CA GLN A 108 -0.81 -11.48 -13.70
C GLN A 108 0.61 -12.00 -13.85
N ASP A 109 0.77 -13.30 -13.64
CA ASP A 109 2.07 -13.98 -13.78
C ASP A 109 3.17 -13.33 -12.93
N GLY A 110 2.81 -12.91 -11.72
CA GLY A 110 3.76 -12.30 -10.80
C GLY A 110 4.04 -10.84 -11.04
N VAL A 111 3.34 -10.22 -12.00
CA VAL A 111 3.51 -8.81 -12.34
C VAL A 111 2.29 -8.03 -11.85
N LEU A 112 2.53 -6.96 -11.11
CA LEU A 112 1.46 -6.06 -10.67
C LEU A 112 1.43 -4.85 -11.60
N THR A 113 0.25 -4.57 -12.12
CA THR A 113 0.01 -3.42 -13.00
C THR A 113 -1.04 -2.54 -12.37
N MET A 114 -0.77 -1.24 -12.28
CA MET A 114 -1.68 -0.29 -11.65
C MET A 114 -2.11 0.77 -12.64
N ASP A 115 -3.43 1.04 -12.66
CA ASP A 115 -3.99 2.16 -13.41
C ASP A 115 -4.08 3.37 -12.51
N PHE A 116 -3.44 4.46 -12.93
CA PHE A 116 -3.55 5.75 -12.27
C PHE A 116 -4.75 6.52 -12.79
N PRO A 117 -5.24 7.51 -12.02
CA PRO A 117 -6.25 8.43 -12.54
C PRO A 117 -5.73 9.16 -13.78
N THR A 118 -6.64 9.44 -14.71
CA THR A 118 -6.26 9.97 -16.01
C THR A 118 -5.80 11.42 -16.03
N ARG A 119 -5.95 12.12 -14.93
CA ARG A 119 -5.51 13.52 -14.87
C ARG A 119 -3.99 13.68 -14.99
N ALA A 120 -3.24 12.61 -14.78
CA ALA A 120 -1.79 12.59 -14.97
C ALA A 120 -1.49 11.45 -15.93
N PRO A 121 -1.01 11.73 -17.15
CA PRO A 121 -0.77 10.68 -18.13
C PRO A 121 0.51 9.92 -17.82
N ALA A 122 0.50 9.21 -16.73
CA ALA A 122 1.60 8.34 -16.37
C ALA A 122 1.14 6.91 -16.61
N PRO A 123 1.81 6.17 -17.49
CA PRO A 123 1.42 4.78 -17.72
C PRO A 123 1.68 3.97 -16.47
N ALA A 124 0.83 2.99 -16.23
CA ALA A 124 1.05 2.06 -15.15
C ALA A 124 2.25 1.18 -15.49
N GLU A 125 3.08 0.96 -14.50
CA GLU A 125 4.26 0.12 -14.63
C GLU A 125 4.01 -1.22 -13.97
N GLY A 126 4.45 -2.28 -14.61
CA GLY A 126 4.40 -3.60 -14.01
C GLY A 126 5.56 -3.78 -13.05
N LEU A 127 5.27 -4.31 -11.89
CA LEU A 127 6.29 -4.69 -10.93
C LEU A 127 6.39 -6.21 -10.89
N SER A 128 7.54 -6.74 -11.22
CA SER A 128 7.70 -8.18 -11.26
C SER A 128 8.05 -8.79 -9.91
N LEU A 129 8.74 -8.04 -9.05
CA LEU A 129 9.22 -8.58 -7.79
C LEU A 129 8.96 -7.62 -6.65
N ILE A 130 8.33 -8.13 -5.60
CA ILE A 130 8.08 -7.41 -4.37
C ILE A 130 8.40 -8.35 -3.22
N HIS A 131 9.06 -7.84 -2.20
CA HIS A 131 9.46 -8.63 -1.05
C HIS A 131 8.86 -8.08 0.23
N ILE A 132 8.23 -8.94 1.02
CA ILE A 132 7.72 -8.58 2.33
C ILE A 132 8.74 -8.99 3.37
N SER A 133 9.19 -8.04 4.19
CA SER A 133 10.25 -8.31 5.15
C SER A 133 9.78 -8.29 6.61
N GLU A 134 8.68 -7.62 6.95
CA GLU A 134 8.27 -7.47 8.34
C GLU A 134 6.77 -7.49 8.49
N PRO A 135 6.18 -8.51 9.13
CA PRO A 135 4.72 -8.65 9.12
C PRO A 135 3.97 -7.94 10.23
N THR A 136 4.55 -7.66 11.38
CA THR A 136 3.79 -7.07 12.49
C THR A 136 4.64 -6.20 13.38
N ARG A 137 3.99 -5.22 14.02
CA ARG A 137 4.59 -4.41 15.08
C ARG A 137 3.55 -4.07 16.14
N PRO A 138 3.95 -3.97 17.39
CA PRO A 138 3.08 -3.44 18.45
C PRO A 138 3.06 -1.92 18.45
N TYR A 139 1.89 -1.36 18.73
CA TYR A 139 1.73 0.09 18.90
C TYR A 139 0.81 0.39 20.05
#